data_1523b3d713cf76b8259d2afed44e8752
#
_entry.id   1523b3d713cf76b8259d2afed44e8752
#
_cell.length_a   1.000
_cell.length_b   1.000
_cell.length_c   1.000
_cell.angle_alpha   90.00
_cell.angle_beta   90.00
_cell.angle_gamma   90.00
#
_symmetry.space_group_name_H-M   'P 1'
#
loop_
_entity.id
_entity.type
_entity.pdbx_description
1 polymer ?
#
loop_
_entity_poly.entity_id
_entity_poly.type
_entity_poly.pdbx_seq_one_letter_code
_entity_poly.pdbx_strand_id
1 'polypeptide(L)'
;MLQDLFTPSVQHALDIVGIFVFAISGALLAVRKNFDVFGIAVLAEVTALGGGLFRDLVIGAVPPAAFTDLGYFITPLFAAALVFFLHPEVERTQLAVNVFDAAGLGLFCVAGTTKAYDYGLGLTASAALGLMTAVGGGVLRDIVANEVPSLVRWDRDLYAVPAIVGATMVALCIRYEALTAFTSGLAVVTTFVLRLLALRYHWRAPRAWNRRSTAVEAEAQETP
;
A
#
# COMPACT_ATOMS: atom_id res chain seq x y z
N MET A 1 15.32 -10.49 -22.79
CA MET A 1 14.21 -9.63 -23.25
C MET A 1 13.32 -9.12 -22.11
N LEU A 2 12.92 -9.90 -21.07
CA LEU A 2 12.28 -9.34 -19.86
C LEU A 2 13.28 -8.59 -18.98
N GLN A 3 14.52 -9.05 -18.87
CA GLN A 3 15.61 -8.42 -18.12
C GLN A 3 16.01 -7.02 -18.62
N ASP A 4 15.69 -6.68 -19.87
CA ASP A 4 16.05 -5.40 -20.46
C ASP A 4 15.02 -4.27 -20.16
N LEU A 5 13.80 -4.61 -19.74
CA LEU A 5 12.72 -3.65 -19.49
C LEU A 5 12.61 -3.22 -18.02
N PHE A 6 12.94 -4.11 -17.09
CA PHE A 6 13.07 -3.77 -15.66
C PHE A 6 14.55 -3.74 -15.27
N THR A 7 15.26 -2.78 -15.83
CA THR A 7 16.62 -2.49 -15.37
C THR A 7 16.61 -2.15 -13.88
N PRO A 8 17.71 -2.40 -13.16
CA PRO A 8 17.83 -1.96 -11.76
C PRO A 8 17.45 -0.50 -11.55
N SER A 9 17.67 0.35 -12.57
CA SER A 9 17.28 1.77 -12.54
C SER A 9 15.77 1.99 -12.56
N VAL A 10 14.99 1.20 -13.31
CA VAL A 10 13.52 1.31 -13.36
C VAL A 10 12.93 0.80 -12.05
N GLN A 11 13.44 -0.31 -11.52
CA GLN A 11 13.02 -0.82 -10.21
C GLN A 11 13.29 0.20 -9.10
N HIS A 12 14.48 0.79 -9.09
CA HIS A 12 14.85 1.84 -8.15
C HIS A 12 13.93 3.07 -8.26
N ALA A 13 13.64 3.52 -9.48
CA ALA A 13 12.74 4.65 -9.70
C ALA A 13 11.32 4.37 -9.19
N LEU A 14 10.78 3.16 -9.44
CA LEU A 14 9.48 2.75 -8.92
C LEU A 14 9.46 2.72 -7.40
N ASP A 15 10.51 2.18 -6.78
CA ASP A 15 10.64 2.16 -5.32
C ASP A 15 10.68 3.59 -4.76
N ILE A 16 11.52 4.49 -5.30
CA ILE A 16 11.64 5.89 -4.83
C ILE A 16 10.32 6.65 -4.97
N VAL A 17 9.63 6.53 -6.12
CA VAL A 17 8.32 7.18 -6.31
C VAL A 17 7.28 6.60 -5.35
N GLY A 18 7.25 5.29 -5.17
CA GLY A 18 6.36 4.62 -4.22
C GLY A 18 6.62 5.05 -2.77
N ILE A 19 7.89 5.11 -2.38
CA ILE A 19 8.36 5.61 -1.08
C ILE A 19 7.88 7.05 -0.86
N PHE A 20 8.10 7.95 -1.83
CA PHE A 20 7.66 9.34 -1.72
C PHE A 20 6.16 9.48 -1.52
N VAL A 21 5.37 8.76 -2.32
CA VAL A 21 3.91 8.79 -2.27
C VAL A 21 3.38 8.23 -0.95
N PHE A 22 3.91 7.10 -0.48
CA PHE A 22 3.53 6.53 0.81
C PHE A 22 3.99 7.39 2.00
N ALA A 23 5.15 8.01 1.91
CA ALA A 23 5.63 8.94 2.93
C ALA A 23 4.68 10.12 3.12
N ILE A 24 4.16 10.70 2.01
CA ILE A 24 3.13 11.75 2.09
C ILE A 24 1.89 11.24 2.83
N SER A 25 1.41 10.03 2.52
CA SER A 25 0.26 9.44 3.21
C SER A 25 0.50 9.30 4.72
N GLY A 26 1.69 8.82 5.11
CA GLY A 26 2.10 8.71 6.52
C GLY A 26 2.20 10.06 7.22
N ALA A 27 2.88 11.02 6.60
CA ALA A 27 3.04 12.37 7.14
C ALA A 27 1.69 13.08 7.33
N LEU A 28 0.77 12.98 6.35
CA LEU A 28 -0.57 13.55 6.44
C LEU A 28 -1.38 12.93 7.59
N LEU A 29 -1.27 11.62 7.81
CA LEU A 29 -1.93 10.98 8.95
C LEU A 29 -1.36 11.45 10.27
N ALA A 30 -0.03 11.62 10.37
CA ALA A 30 0.64 12.15 11.56
C ALA A 30 0.19 13.59 11.88
N VAL A 31 0.09 14.45 10.87
CA VAL A 31 -0.46 15.82 11.02
C VAL A 31 -1.89 15.76 11.55
N ARG A 32 -2.74 14.92 10.99
CA ARG A 32 -4.13 14.73 11.44
C ARG A 32 -4.21 14.27 12.90
N LYS A 33 -3.23 13.48 13.33
CA LYS A 33 -3.11 12.98 14.71
C LYS A 33 -2.43 13.96 15.67
N ASN A 34 -2.09 15.17 15.19
CA ASN A 34 -1.36 16.18 15.95
C ASN A 34 -0.01 15.68 16.48
N PHE A 35 0.70 14.87 15.71
CA PHE A 35 2.07 14.48 16.03
C PHE A 35 3.02 15.68 15.83
N ASP A 36 4.09 15.70 16.60
CA ASP A 36 5.16 16.66 16.41
C ASP A 36 6.01 16.37 15.16
N VAL A 37 7.00 17.19 14.89
CA VAL A 37 7.88 17.05 13.72
C VAL A 37 8.59 15.70 13.66
N PHE A 38 8.97 15.15 14.81
CA PHE A 38 9.61 13.83 14.88
C PHE A 38 8.59 12.72 14.59
N GLY A 39 7.39 12.81 15.16
CA GLY A 39 6.31 11.88 14.88
C GLY A 39 5.89 11.87 13.41
N ILE A 40 5.86 13.05 12.75
CA ILE A 40 5.60 13.16 11.31
C ILE A 40 6.70 12.46 10.50
N ALA A 41 7.97 12.69 10.83
CA ALA A 41 9.10 12.05 10.15
C ALA A 41 9.08 10.52 10.34
N VAL A 42 8.91 10.05 11.57
CA VAL A 42 8.84 8.60 11.88
C VAL A 42 7.69 7.92 11.18
N LEU A 43 6.48 8.52 11.17
CA LEU A 43 5.33 7.90 10.52
C LEU A 43 5.46 7.89 9.01
N ALA A 44 6.11 8.92 8.41
CA ALA A 44 6.47 8.93 6.99
C ALA A 44 7.43 7.79 6.65
N GLU A 45 8.52 7.63 7.42
CA GLU A 45 9.52 6.56 7.24
C GLU A 45 8.89 5.17 7.35
N VAL A 46 8.16 4.91 8.43
CA VAL A 46 7.52 3.61 8.67
C VAL A 46 6.54 3.26 7.55
N THR A 47 5.74 4.22 7.10
CA THR A 47 4.77 4.03 6.02
C THR A 47 5.46 3.73 4.70
N ALA A 48 6.50 4.49 4.38
CA ALA A 48 7.20 4.43 3.11
C ALA A 48 8.05 3.17 2.95
N LEU A 49 8.79 2.81 4.00
CA LEU A 49 9.81 1.76 3.93
C LEU A 49 9.30 0.40 4.42
N GLY A 50 8.28 0.38 5.28
CA GLY A 50 7.87 -0.84 6.00
C GLY A 50 7.52 -2.02 5.09
N GLY A 51 6.75 -1.79 4.02
CA GLY A 51 6.41 -2.83 3.05
C GLY A 51 7.61 -3.34 2.26
N GLY A 52 8.50 -2.43 1.84
CA GLY A 52 9.74 -2.75 1.13
C GLY A 52 10.75 -3.50 2.01
N LEU A 53 10.90 -3.10 3.28
CA LEU A 53 11.74 -3.81 4.26
C LEU A 53 11.25 -5.24 4.47
N PHE A 54 9.94 -5.43 4.67
CA PHE A 54 9.36 -6.76 4.79
C PHE A 54 9.65 -7.61 3.55
N ARG A 55 9.40 -7.08 2.35
CA ARG A 55 9.72 -7.73 1.08
C ARG A 55 11.18 -8.17 1.02
N ASP A 56 12.10 -7.24 1.26
CA ASP A 56 13.53 -7.46 1.12
C ASP A 56 14.03 -8.54 2.09
N LEU A 57 13.51 -8.59 3.31
CA LEU A 57 13.80 -9.66 4.26
C LEU A 57 13.30 -11.02 3.78
N VAL A 58 12.07 -11.09 3.24
CA VAL A 58 11.48 -12.35 2.76
C VAL A 58 12.24 -12.93 1.57
N ILE A 59 12.69 -12.08 0.64
CA ILE A 59 13.46 -12.54 -0.54
C ILE A 59 14.95 -12.70 -0.27
N GLY A 60 15.42 -12.44 0.96
CA GLY A 60 16.84 -12.54 1.32
C GLY A 60 17.72 -11.42 0.75
N ALA A 61 17.15 -10.29 0.34
CA ALA A 61 17.90 -9.10 -0.08
C ALA A 61 18.45 -8.35 1.17
N VAL A 62 19.52 -8.88 1.72
CA VAL A 62 20.12 -8.43 2.99
C VAL A 62 21.53 -7.89 2.73
N PRO A 63 21.86 -6.68 3.21
CA PRO A 63 20.99 -5.73 3.90
C PRO A 63 19.92 -5.12 2.96
N PRO A 64 18.71 -4.79 3.50
CA PRO A 64 17.64 -4.18 2.69
C PRO A 64 18.07 -2.86 2.04
N ALA A 65 17.50 -2.55 0.87
CA ALA A 65 17.82 -1.33 0.10
C ALA A 65 17.66 -0.05 0.92
N ALA A 66 16.70 -0.03 1.85
CA ALA A 66 16.48 1.11 2.75
C ALA A 66 17.71 1.48 3.62
N PHE A 67 18.64 0.54 3.84
CA PHE A 67 19.86 0.76 4.62
C PHE A 67 21.14 0.86 3.78
N THR A 68 21.06 0.61 2.48
CA THR A 68 22.21 0.64 1.58
C THR A 68 22.17 1.81 0.61
N ASP A 69 21.00 2.39 0.39
CA ASP A 69 20.79 3.51 -0.51
C ASP A 69 20.22 4.72 0.25
N LEU A 70 21.00 5.79 0.30
CA LEU A 70 20.64 7.04 0.98
C LEU A 70 19.34 7.66 0.41
N GLY A 71 19.03 7.43 -0.87
CA GLY A 71 17.80 7.91 -1.51
C GLY A 71 16.54 7.36 -0.83
N TYR A 72 16.56 6.09 -0.41
CA TYR A 72 15.43 5.49 0.29
C TYR A 72 15.16 6.16 1.65
N PHE A 73 16.20 6.56 2.36
CA PHE A 73 16.08 7.21 3.66
C PHE A 73 15.72 8.71 3.55
N ILE A 74 16.35 9.44 2.60
CA ILE A 74 16.09 10.88 2.46
C ILE A 74 14.72 11.18 1.87
N THR A 75 14.22 10.34 0.96
CA THR A 75 12.94 10.58 0.27
C THR A 75 11.75 10.72 1.25
N PRO A 76 11.56 9.85 2.26
CA PRO A 76 10.48 10.03 3.23
C PRO A 76 10.65 11.26 4.10
N LEU A 77 11.88 11.60 4.50
CA LEU A 77 12.15 12.82 5.26
C LEU A 77 11.83 14.09 4.46
N PHE A 78 12.16 14.10 3.18
CA PHE A 78 11.79 15.20 2.28
C PHE A 78 10.26 15.31 2.14
N ALA A 79 9.54 14.19 1.97
CA ALA A 79 8.08 14.17 1.93
C ALA A 79 7.47 14.64 3.25
N ALA A 80 8.03 14.22 4.39
CA ALA A 80 7.62 14.67 5.72
C ALA A 80 7.78 16.18 5.89
N ALA A 81 8.93 16.75 5.48
CA ALA A 81 9.17 18.18 5.50
C ALA A 81 8.18 18.93 4.58
N LEU A 82 7.96 18.42 3.38
CA LEU A 82 6.98 19.01 2.44
C LEU A 82 5.59 19.07 3.05
N VAL A 83 5.12 17.98 3.66
CA VAL A 83 3.81 17.92 4.33
C VAL A 83 3.78 18.83 5.54
N PHE A 84 4.85 18.87 6.35
CA PHE A 84 4.92 19.74 7.54
C PHE A 84 4.64 21.22 7.20
N PHE A 85 5.17 21.70 6.07
CA PHE A 85 5.00 23.11 5.67
C PHE A 85 3.76 23.36 4.80
N LEU A 86 3.30 22.36 4.04
CA LEU A 86 2.29 22.55 2.98
C LEU A 86 1.00 21.73 3.20
N HIS A 87 0.82 21.14 4.40
CA HIS A 87 -0.35 20.28 4.65
C HIS A 87 -1.67 21.03 4.41
N PRO A 88 -2.67 20.36 3.81
CA PRO A 88 -4.00 20.93 3.60
C PRO A 88 -4.75 21.08 4.92
N GLU A 89 -5.84 21.86 4.91
CA GLU A 89 -6.75 21.97 6.04
C GLU A 89 -7.20 20.59 6.54
N VAL A 90 -7.41 20.45 7.85
CA VAL A 90 -7.67 19.17 8.56
C VAL A 90 -8.81 18.37 7.90
N GLU A 91 -9.86 19.03 7.41
CA GLU A 91 -11.01 18.37 6.78
C GLU A 91 -10.65 17.62 5.48
N ARG A 92 -9.66 18.10 4.72
CA ARG A 92 -9.21 17.51 3.46
C ARG A 92 -8.12 16.46 3.65
N THR A 93 -7.52 16.39 4.83
CA THR A 93 -6.37 15.52 5.09
C THR A 93 -6.73 14.04 4.95
N GLN A 94 -7.92 13.59 5.37
CA GLN A 94 -8.32 12.18 5.23
C GLN A 94 -8.41 11.74 3.77
N LEU A 95 -8.99 12.57 2.90
CA LEU A 95 -9.07 12.25 1.47
C LEU A 95 -7.66 12.17 0.87
N ALA A 96 -6.79 13.12 1.22
CA ALA A 96 -5.40 13.13 0.75
C ALA A 96 -4.63 11.87 1.22
N VAL A 97 -4.74 11.49 2.51
CA VAL A 97 -4.17 10.22 3.02
C VAL A 97 -4.59 9.05 2.16
N ASN A 98 -5.89 8.92 1.87
CA ASN A 98 -6.43 7.80 1.10
C ASN A 98 -5.98 7.82 -0.37
N VAL A 99 -5.87 8.99 -0.99
CA VAL A 99 -5.43 9.14 -2.40
C VAL A 99 -3.95 8.77 -2.53
N PHE A 100 -3.09 9.30 -1.66
CA PHE A 100 -1.66 8.97 -1.67
C PHE A 100 -1.43 7.50 -1.30
N ASP A 101 -2.18 6.95 -0.36
CA ASP A 101 -2.16 5.52 -0.04
C ASP A 101 -2.55 4.66 -1.26
N ALA A 102 -3.61 5.02 -1.97
CA ALA A 102 -4.05 4.31 -3.17
C ALA A 102 -2.98 4.33 -4.29
N ALA A 103 -2.28 5.44 -4.47
CA ALA A 103 -1.21 5.57 -5.45
C ALA A 103 0.01 4.71 -5.06
N GLY A 104 0.42 4.74 -3.79
CA GLY A 104 1.48 3.88 -3.26
C GLY A 104 1.14 2.40 -3.38
N LEU A 105 -0.12 2.03 -3.11
CA LEU A 105 -0.62 0.66 -3.27
C LEU A 105 -0.38 0.15 -4.70
N GLY A 106 -0.73 0.92 -5.72
CA GLY A 106 -0.51 0.56 -7.13
C GLY A 106 0.97 0.39 -7.47
N LEU A 107 1.80 1.35 -7.06
CA LEU A 107 3.25 1.32 -7.33
C LEU A 107 3.92 0.11 -6.69
N PHE A 108 3.63 -0.17 -5.42
CA PHE A 108 4.25 -1.30 -4.72
C PHE A 108 3.67 -2.67 -5.09
N CYS A 109 2.45 -2.76 -5.65
CA CYS A 109 2.00 -3.99 -6.30
C CYS A 109 2.94 -4.37 -7.46
N VAL A 110 3.33 -3.40 -8.29
CA VAL A 110 4.25 -3.63 -9.41
C VAL A 110 5.66 -3.90 -8.89
N ALA A 111 6.24 -2.96 -8.14
CA ALA A 111 7.60 -3.07 -7.64
C ALA A 111 7.83 -4.32 -6.78
N GLY A 112 6.87 -4.65 -5.92
CA GLY A 112 6.94 -5.82 -5.05
C GLY A 112 6.86 -7.13 -5.80
N THR A 113 5.92 -7.26 -6.76
CA THR A 113 5.75 -8.49 -7.55
C THR A 113 6.94 -8.72 -8.48
N THR A 114 7.42 -7.69 -9.17
CA THR A 114 8.56 -7.81 -10.09
C THR A 114 9.83 -8.16 -9.33
N LYS A 115 10.17 -7.43 -8.28
CA LYS A 115 11.38 -7.72 -7.47
C LYS A 115 11.35 -9.12 -6.87
N ALA A 116 10.20 -9.58 -6.36
CA ALA A 116 10.06 -10.92 -5.83
C ALA A 116 10.32 -12.00 -6.90
N TYR A 117 9.82 -11.78 -8.11
CA TYR A 117 10.05 -12.69 -9.23
C TYR A 117 11.51 -12.70 -9.69
N ASP A 118 12.17 -11.54 -9.75
CA ASP A 118 13.59 -11.41 -10.12
C ASP A 118 14.52 -12.10 -9.13
N TYR A 119 14.09 -12.21 -7.86
CA TYR A 119 14.78 -12.99 -6.81
C TYR A 119 14.43 -14.48 -6.82
N GLY A 120 13.72 -14.96 -7.85
CA GLY A 120 13.47 -16.39 -8.09
C GLY A 120 12.23 -16.97 -7.43
N LEU A 121 11.33 -16.15 -6.88
CA LEU A 121 10.05 -16.65 -6.38
C LEU A 121 9.15 -17.06 -7.55
N GLY A 122 8.36 -18.13 -7.37
CA GLY A 122 7.32 -18.50 -8.34
C GLY A 122 6.23 -17.44 -8.44
N LEU A 123 5.50 -17.39 -9.56
CA LEU A 123 4.51 -16.34 -9.89
C LEU A 123 3.50 -16.07 -8.78
N THR A 124 2.93 -17.13 -8.19
CA THR A 124 1.93 -16.98 -7.11
C THR A 124 2.55 -16.36 -5.86
N ALA A 125 3.75 -16.80 -5.48
CA ALA A 125 4.48 -16.26 -4.33
C ALA A 125 4.90 -14.80 -4.59
N SER A 126 5.31 -14.47 -5.81
CA SER A 126 5.66 -13.11 -6.21
C SER A 126 4.44 -12.18 -6.14
N ALA A 127 3.28 -12.62 -6.63
CA ALA A 127 2.03 -11.85 -6.51
C ALA A 127 1.63 -11.65 -5.04
N ALA A 128 1.73 -12.70 -4.22
CA ALA A 128 1.43 -12.61 -2.79
C ALA A 128 2.38 -11.64 -2.07
N LEU A 129 3.68 -11.69 -2.35
CA LEU A 129 4.66 -10.79 -1.76
C LEU A 129 4.50 -9.35 -2.26
N GLY A 130 4.12 -9.17 -3.54
CA GLY A 130 3.76 -7.86 -4.08
C GLY A 130 2.55 -7.25 -3.39
N LEU A 131 1.49 -8.05 -3.16
CA LEU A 131 0.35 -7.66 -2.35
C LEU A 131 0.77 -7.25 -0.93
N MET A 132 1.56 -8.10 -0.25
CA MET A 132 2.02 -7.83 1.12
C MET A 132 2.89 -6.56 1.19
N THR A 133 3.74 -6.35 0.19
CA THR A 133 4.56 -5.13 0.08
C THR A 133 3.68 -3.89 -0.04
N ALA A 134 2.67 -3.96 -0.92
CA ALA A 134 1.78 -2.84 -1.20
C ALA A 134 0.91 -2.47 0.01
N VAL A 135 0.36 -3.45 0.73
CA VAL A 135 -0.49 -3.18 1.89
C VAL A 135 0.31 -2.94 3.17
N GLY A 136 1.56 -3.42 3.24
CA GLY A 136 2.37 -3.46 4.46
C GLY A 136 2.66 -2.08 5.04
N GLY A 137 3.00 -1.12 4.18
CA GLY A 137 3.24 0.27 4.61
C GLY A 137 2.02 0.90 5.26
N GLY A 138 0.83 0.75 4.65
CA GLY A 138 -0.44 1.24 5.19
C GLY A 138 -0.83 0.57 6.51
N VAL A 139 -0.59 -0.74 6.64
CA VAL A 139 -0.84 -1.47 7.89
C VAL A 139 0.06 -0.98 9.02
N LEU A 140 1.37 -0.85 8.76
CA LEU A 140 2.31 -0.34 9.75
C LEU A 140 2.00 1.11 10.14
N ARG A 141 1.68 1.96 9.17
CA ARG A 141 1.21 3.33 9.41
C ARG A 141 0.05 3.37 10.40
N ASP A 142 -1.01 2.61 10.10
CA ASP A 142 -2.22 2.60 10.91
C ASP A 142 -1.91 2.10 12.34
N ILE A 143 -1.10 1.04 12.50
CA ILE A 143 -0.67 0.51 13.80
C ILE A 143 0.10 1.57 14.61
N VAL A 144 1.11 2.22 14.01
CA VAL A 144 1.92 3.24 14.68
C VAL A 144 1.08 4.46 15.03
N ALA A 145 0.09 4.81 14.19
CA ALA A 145 -0.86 5.89 14.46
C ALA A 145 -1.96 5.50 15.49
N ASN A 146 -1.87 4.31 16.09
CA ASN A 146 -2.87 3.75 16.99
C ASN A 146 -4.29 3.71 16.38
N GLU A 147 -4.34 3.30 15.11
CA GLU A 147 -5.60 3.02 14.40
C GLU A 147 -5.69 1.53 14.06
N VAL A 148 -6.90 1.00 14.01
CA VAL A 148 -7.11 -0.35 13.47
C VAL A 148 -6.81 -0.31 11.98
N PRO A 149 -5.89 -1.17 11.46
CA PRO A 149 -5.50 -1.14 10.06
C PRO A 149 -6.70 -1.22 9.11
N SER A 150 -6.70 -0.33 8.10
CA SER A 150 -7.76 -0.24 7.10
C SER A 150 -7.98 -1.57 6.36
N LEU A 151 -6.94 -2.40 6.26
CA LEU A 151 -6.95 -3.73 5.66
C LEU A 151 -7.94 -4.69 6.34
N VAL A 152 -8.07 -4.63 7.67
CA VAL A 152 -8.87 -5.59 8.47
C VAL A 152 -10.17 -4.99 8.99
N ARG A 153 -10.42 -3.72 8.77
CA ARG A 153 -11.64 -3.04 9.21
C ARG A 153 -12.81 -3.34 8.27
N TRP A 154 -13.86 -3.93 8.84
CA TRP A 154 -15.10 -4.23 8.10
C TRP A 154 -15.92 -2.99 7.73
N ASP A 155 -15.78 -1.88 8.48
CA ASP A 155 -16.49 -0.62 8.28
C ASP A 155 -15.76 0.32 7.30
N ARG A 156 -14.60 -0.11 6.80
CA ARG A 156 -13.82 0.60 5.79
C ARG A 156 -14.00 -0.03 4.40
N ASP A 157 -13.70 0.78 3.40
CA ASP A 157 -13.82 0.40 2.00
C ASP A 157 -12.76 -0.64 1.62
N LEU A 158 -13.08 -1.54 0.67
CA LEU A 158 -12.22 -2.61 0.20
C LEU A 158 -10.79 -2.14 -0.07
N TYR A 159 -9.83 -2.66 0.71
CA TYR A 159 -8.42 -2.30 0.62
C TYR A 159 -7.59 -3.36 -0.11
N ALA A 160 -7.80 -4.63 0.24
CA ALA A 160 -7.01 -5.74 -0.30
C ALA A 160 -7.36 -6.06 -1.76
N VAL A 161 -8.62 -5.94 -2.16
CA VAL A 161 -9.08 -6.36 -3.50
C VAL A 161 -8.39 -5.59 -4.64
N PRO A 162 -8.28 -4.24 -4.62
CA PRO A 162 -7.48 -3.52 -5.61
C PRO A 162 -6.03 -3.99 -5.69
N ALA A 163 -5.40 -4.27 -4.55
CA ALA A 163 -4.01 -4.74 -4.50
C ALA A 163 -3.86 -6.17 -5.03
N ILE A 164 -4.83 -7.07 -4.74
CA ILE A 164 -4.87 -8.43 -5.32
C ILE A 164 -4.97 -8.35 -6.84
N VAL A 165 -5.86 -7.50 -7.37
CA VAL A 165 -6.02 -7.32 -8.81
C VAL A 165 -4.71 -6.81 -9.42
N GLY A 166 -4.09 -5.79 -8.85
CA GLY A 166 -2.83 -5.23 -9.35
C GLY A 166 -1.69 -6.25 -9.37
N ALA A 167 -1.45 -6.91 -8.24
CA ALA A 167 -0.40 -7.93 -8.15
C ALA A 167 -0.64 -9.12 -9.08
N THR A 168 -1.90 -9.55 -9.24
CA THR A 168 -2.28 -10.61 -10.19
C THR A 168 -2.07 -10.19 -11.64
N MET A 169 -2.42 -8.95 -12.00
CA MET A 169 -2.15 -8.42 -13.35
C MET A 169 -0.66 -8.46 -13.67
N VAL A 170 0.19 -8.02 -12.74
CA VAL A 170 1.65 -8.05 -12.94
C VAL A 170 2.14 -9.49 -13.11
N ALA A 171 1.70 -10.43 -12.26
CA ALA A 171 2.07 -11.83 -12.36
C ALA A 171 1.62 -12.46 -13.69
N LEU A 172 0.45 -12.12 -14.19
CA LEU A 172 -0.03 -12.54 -15.50
C LEU A 172 0.80 -11.92 -16.64
N CYS A 173 1.15 -10.63 -16.56
CA CYS A 173 2.05 -10.00 -17.51
C CYS A 173 3.42 -10.69 -17.55
N ILE A 174 3.97 -11.07 -16.41
CA ILE A 174 5.20 -11.86 -16.32
C ILE A 174 5.01 -13.23 -16.98
N ARG A 175 3.91 -13.94 -16.66
CA ARG A 175 3.60 -15.29 -17.21
C ARG A 175 3.54 -15.34 -18.72
N TYR A 176 3.00 -14.29 -19.33
CA TYR A 176 2.81 -14.20 -20.80
C TYR A 176 3.90 -13.36 -21.48
N GLU A 177 5.01 -13.08 -20.78
CA GLU A 177 6.12 -12.27 -21.30
C GLU A 177 5.70 -10.89 -21.82
N ALA A 178 4.60 -10.38 -21.30
CA ALA A 178 3.98 -9.10 -21.70
C ALA A 178 4.28 -7.95 -20.71
N LEU A 179 5.22 -8.14 -19.79
CA LEU A 179 5.58 -7.10 -18.83
C LEU A 179 6.39 -6.01 -19.54
N THR A 180 5.80 -4.84 -19.67
CA THR A 180 6.37 -3.64 -20.29
C THR A 180 6.12 -2.43 -19.40
N ALA A 181 6.76 -1.30 -19.67
CA ALA A 181 6.48 -0.04 -18.96
C ALA A 181 4.98 0.34 -19.11
N PHE A 182 4.37 0.07 -20.25
CA PHE A 182 2.96 0.33 -20.48
C PHE A 182 2.05 -0.58 -19.63
N THR A 183 2.27 -1.90 -19.64
CA THR A 183 1.45 -2.85 -18.85
C THR A 183 1.65 -2.68 -17.36
N SER A 184 2.84 -2.33 -16.93
CA SER A 184 3.13 -1.96 -15.53
C SER A 184 2.40 -0.68 -15.11
N GLY A 185 2.45 0.35 -15.95
CA GLY A 185 1.68 1.58 -15.73
C GLY A 185 0.18 1.32 -15.70
N LEU A 186 -0.32 0.44 -16.58
CA LEU A 186 -1.73 0.02 -16.59
C LEU A 186 -2.10 -0.69 -15.26
N ALA A 187 -1.25 -1.56 -14.74
CA ALA A 187 -1.48 -2.22 -13.44
C ALA A 187 -1.52 -1.21 -12.28
N VAL A 188 -0.60 -0.22 -12.26
CA VAL A 188 -0.62 0.87 -11.28
C VAL A 188 -1.92 1.65 -11.36
N VAL A 189 -2.30 2.11 -12.55
CA VAL A 189 -3.51 2.91 -12.77
C VAL A 189 -4.77 2.11 -12.42
N THR A 190 -4.84 0.83 -12.81
CA THR A 190 -5.98 -0.04 -12.48
C THR A 190 -6.13 -0.19 -10.98
N THR A 191 -5.04 -0.49 -10.25
CA THR A 191 -5.07 -0.61 -8.78
C THR A 191 -5.51 0.70 -8.14
N PHE A 192 -4.94 1.81 -8.56
CA PHE A 192 -5.27 3.15 -8.07
C PHE A 192 -6.74 3.49 -8.29
N VAL A 193 -7.23 3.34 -9.52
CA VAL A 193 -8.63 3.65 -9.88
C VAL A 193 -9.60 2.74 -9.12
N LEU A 194 -9.33 1.43 -9.07
CA LEU A 194 -10.19 0.50 -8.30
C LEU A 194 -10.23 0.89 -6.81
N ARG A 195 -9.10 1.33 -6.23
CA ARG A 195 -9.07 1.79 -4.85
C ARG A 195 -9.88 3.08 -4.65
N LEU A 196 -9.77 4.05 -5.57
CA LEU A 196 -10.57 5.27 -5.52
C LEU A 196 -12.07 4.99 -5.71
N LEU A 197 -12.44 4.07 -6.61
CA LEU A 197 -13.83 3.65 -6.79
C LEU A 197 -14.37 2.96 -5.53
N ALA A 198 -13.58 2.08 -4.91
CA ALA A 198 -13.95 1.46 -3.64
C ALA A 198 -14.20 2.51 -2.54
N LEU A 199 -13.35 3.53 -2.44
CA LEU A 199 -13.53 4.67 -1.54
C LEU A 199 -14.76 5.51 -1.88
N ARG A 200 -15.01 5.76 -3.16
CA ARG A 200 -16.11 6.62 -3.65
C ARG A 200 -17.49 5.98 -3.48
N TYR A 201 -17.57 4.66 -3.73
CA TYR A 201 -18.82 3.90 -3.69
C TYR A 201 -18.99 3.07 -2.41
N HIS A 202 -18.07 3.23 -1.46
CA HIS A 202 -18.12 2.54 -0.16
C HIS A 202 -18.26 1.01 -0.28
N TRP A 203 -17.48 0.39 -1.16
CA TRP A 203 -17.45 -1.06 -1.31
C TRP A 203 -16.88 -1.71 -0.05
N ARG A 204 -17.65 -2.57 0.59
CA ARG A 204 -17.28 -3.21 1.85
C ARG A 204 -17.16 -4.71 1.70
N ALA A 205 -16.25 -5.33 2.45
CA ALA A 205 -16.17 -6.78 2.52
C ALA A 205 -17.35 -7.38 3.30
N PRO A 206 -17.85 -8.55 2.89
CA PRO A 206 -18.91 -9.24 3.64
C PRO A 206 -18.41 -9.62 5.04
N ARG A 207 -19.29 -9.49 6.04
CA ARG A 207 -19.03 -9.94 7.41
C ARG A 207 -19.20 -11.45 7.54
N ALA A 208 -18.50 -12.03 8.51
CA ALA A 208 -18.82 -13.39 8.93
C ALA A 208 -20.29 -13.49 9.41
N TRP A 209 -20.94 -14.55 9.02
CA TRP A 209 -22.33 -14.80 9.44
C TRP A 209 -22.41 -14.95 10.95
N ASN A 210 -23.09 -14.03 11.63
CA ASN A 210 -23.32 -14.10 13.06
C ASN A 210 -24.73 -14.65 13.33
N ARG A 211 -24.81 -15.96 13.61
CA ARG A 211 -26.07 -16.65 13.94
C ARG A 211 -26.79 -16.10 15.17
N ARG A 212 -26.09 -15.40 16.07
CA ARG A 212 -26.68 -14.85 17.32
C ARG A 212 -27.55 -13.62 17.09
N SER A 213 -27.23 -12.76 16.11
CA SER A 213 -28.04 -11.56 15.87
C SER A 213 -29.40 -11.89 15.26
N THR A 214 -29.48 -12.90 14.40
CA THR A 214 -30.75 -13.36 13.82
C THR A 214 -31.66 -14.05 14.83
N ALA A 215 -31.13 -14.70 15.86
CA ALA A 215 -31.91 -15.28 16.92
C ALA A 215 -32.53 -14.23 17.87
N VAL A 216 -31.75 -13.19 18.22
CA VAL A 216 -32.22 -12.09 19.07
C VAL A 216 -33.25 -11.21 18.35
N GLU A 217 -33.09 -10.99 17.03
CA GLU A 217 -34.07 -10.27 16.22
C GLU A 217 -35.37 -11.09 16.01
N ALA A 218 -35.26 -12.41 15.91
CA ALA A 218 -36.43 -13.32 15.84
C ALA A 218 -37.20 -13.37 17.18
N GLU A 219 -36.49 -13.46 18.32
CA GLU A 219 -37.11 -13.39 19.65
C GLU A 219 -37.78 -12.04 19.94
N ALA A 220 -37.19 -10.93 19.46
CA ALA A 220 -37.78 -9.60 19.64
C ALA A 220 -39.04 -9.36 18.79
N GLN A 221 -39.26 -10.14 17.74
CA GLN A 221 -40.48 -10.09 16.91
C GLN A 221 -41.58 -11.02 17.39
N GLU A 222 -41.29 -11.98 18.27
CA GLU A 222 -42.26 -12.94 18.84
C GLU A 222 -42.85 -12.53 20.20
N THR A 223 -42.37 -11.40 20.78
CA THR A 223 -42.97 -10.85 22.01
C THR A 223 -44.08 -9.86 21.64
N PRO A 224 -45.35 -10.19 21.95
CA PRO A 224 -46.53 -9.37 21.65
C PRO A 224 -46.61 -8.09 22.50
#